data_10687cda68971b5b46f9fce4c6195bed
#
_entry.id   10687cda68971b5b46f9fce4c6195bed
#
_cell.length_a   1.000
_cell.length_b   1.000
_cell.length_c   1.000
_cell.angle_alpha   90.00
_cell.angle_beta   90.00
_cell.angle_gamma   90.00
#
_symmetry.space_group_name_H-M   'P 1'
#
loop_
_entity.id
_entity.type
_entity.pdbx_description
1 polymer ?
#
loop_
_entity_poly.entity_id
_entity_poly.type
_entity_poly.pdbx_seq_one_letter_code
_entity_poly.pdbx_strand_id
1 'polypeptide(L)'
;MALLALESVLLIATISLLVYSIKEGRIRDKLLRQMARTTRILTRQDYFNAVIESLQEAREEVFGCITGRVPKGGDRKQVDKIVNTLKKLTENGVTVRYLLPKLPDRLAIGYQYTKAGAEVRYSNCLFMNDNRYMVVDDRLVILGIPEEKGEKEPTKKGYKVPSEGLARILSEHFYTCWEHNMTYKEYLTEVVKQTNASPPILAKELGVSEEEVKKIAAENLSSPVTGPD
;
A
#
# COMPACT_ATOMS: atom_id res chain seq x y z
N MET A 1 -8.93 -48.27 45.00
CA MET A 1 -8.56 -48.26 43.57
C MET A 1 -9.44 -47.29 42.76
N ALA A 2 -10.76 -47.39 42.80
CA ALA A 2 -11.64 -46.47 42.04
C ALA A 2 -11.51 -44.99 42.46
N LEU A 3 -11.35 -44.71 43.76
CA LEU A 3 -11.23 -43.33 44.28
C LEU A 3 -9.93 -42.65 43.80
N LEU A 4 -8.82 -43.35 43.82
CA LEU A 4 -7.53 -42.87 43.32
C LEU A 4 -7.54 -42.59 41.80
N ALA A 5 -8.26 -43.42 41.04
CA ALA A 5 -8.44 -43.18 39.60
C ALA A 5 -9.26 -41.92 39.33
N LEU A 6 -10.34 -41.70 40.10
CA LEU A 6 -11.17 -40.51 39.99
C LEU A 6 -10.39 -39.21 40.33
N GLU A 7 -9.59 -39.24 41.42
CA GLU A 7 -8.73 -38.12 41.81
C GLU A 7 -7.69 -37.78 40.75
N SER A 8 -7.09 -38.79 40.11
CA SER A 8 -6.13 -38.59 39.04
C SER A 8 -6.77 -37.94 37.80
N VAL A 9 -7.98 -38.37 37.40
CA VAL A 9 -8.72 -37.79 36.29
C VAL A 9 -9.09 -36.33 36.58
N LEU A 10 -9.58 -36.04 37.78
CA LEU A 10 -9.91 -34.67 38.20
C LEU A 10 -8.67 -33.77 38.20
N LEU A 11 -7.54 -34.25 38.66
CA LEU A 11 -6.29 -33.50 38.68
C LEU A 11 -5.84 -33.17 37.24
N ILE A 12 -5.86 -34.14 36.32
CA ILE A 12 -5.51 -33.94 34.93
C ILE A 12 -6.44 -32.92 34.25
N ALA A 13 -7.77 -33.04 34.48
CA ALA A 13 -8.75 -32.11 33.97
C ALA A 13 -8.50 -30.68 34.50
N THR A 14 -8.22 -30.53 35.78
CA THR A 14 -7.94 -29.21 36.38
C THR A 14 -6.67 -28.58 35.82
N ILE A 15 -5.60 -29.36 35.65
CA ILE A 15 -4.34 -28.87 35.05
C ILE A 15 -4.60 -28.44 33.58
N SER A 16 -5.35 -29.26 32.83
CA SER A 16 -5.67 -28.95 31.44
C SER A 16 -6.48 -27.64 31.31
N LEU A 17 -7.48 -27.44 32.16
CA LEU A 17 -8.26 -26.19 32.20
C LEU A 17 -7.40 -25.00 32.61
N LEU A 18 -6.49 -25.17 33.54
CA LEU A 18 -5.56 -24.11 33.98
C LEU A 18 -4.63 -23.69 32.83
N VAL A 19 -4.05 -24.64 32.11
CA VAL A 19 -3.20 -24.37 30.94
C VAL A 19 -3.98 -23.68 29.85
N TYR A 20 -5.20 -24.11 29.58
CA TYR A 20 -6.10 -23.47 28.61
C TYR A 20 -6.41 -22.02 29.00
N SER A 21 -6.79 -21.77 30.25
CA SER A 21 -7.09 -20.45 30.80
C SER A 21 -5.89 -19.48 30.71
N ILE A 22 -4.68 -19.98 31.03
CA ILE A 22 -3.45 -19.18 30.90
C ILE A 22 -3.18 -18.81 29.44
N LYS A 23 -3.36 -19.77 28.52
CA LYS A 23 -3.17 -19.54 27.08
C LYS A 23 -4.16 -18.51 26.56
N GLU A 24 -5.43 -18.64 26.91
CA GLU A 24 -6.50 -17.69 26.53
C GLU A 24 -6.23 -16.28 27.11
N GLY A 25 -5.82 -16.18 28.38
CA GLY A 25 -5.43 -14.93 29.01
C GLY A 25 -4.30 -14.23 28.27
N ARG A 26 -3.27 -14.95 27.84
CA ARG A 26 -2.15 -14.40 27.08
C ARG A 26 -2.59 -13.88 25.70
N ILE A 27 -3.48 -14.59 25.01
CA ILE A 27 -4.04 -14.16 23.73
C ILE A 27 -4.84 -12.87 23.90
N ARG A 28 -5.71 -12.82 24.91
CA ARG A 28 -6.53 -11.64 25.23
C ARG A 28 -5.67 -10.44 25.60
N ASP A 29 -4.62 -10.62 26.41
CA ASP A 29 -3.68 -9.55 26.76
C ASP A 29 -2.90 -9.03 25.53
N LYS A 30 -2.52 -9.92 24.59
CA LYS A 30 -1.89 -9.53 23.33
C LYS A 30 -2.85 -8.67 22.49
N LEU A 31 -4.11 -9.09 22.35
CA LEU A 31 -5.14 -8.34 21.63
C LEU A 31 -5.43 -6.97 22.26
N LEU A 32 -5.56 -6.91 23.60
CA LEU A 32 -5.78 -5.65 24.32
C LEU A 32 -4.62 -4.68 24.14
N ARG A 33 -3.37 -5.17 24.18
CA ARG A 33 -2.18 -4.34 23.90
C ARG A 33 -2.14 -3.85 22.46
N GLN A 34 -2.54 -4.65 21.49
CA GLN A 34 -2.64 -4.23 20.10
C GLN A 34 -3.72 -3.17 19.91
N MET A 35 -4.90 -3.35 20.52
CA MET A 35 -5.97 -2.34 20.48
C MET A 35 -5.55 -1.03 21.16
N ALA A 36 -4.87 -1.10 22.29
CA ALA A 36 -4.37 0.09 23.01
C ALA A 36 -3.31 0.88 22.22
N ARG A 37 -2.62 0.24 21.25
CA ARG A 37 -1.64 0.88 20.36
C ARG A 37 -2.23 1.40 19.07
N THR A 38 -3.50 1.11 18.80
CA THR A 38 -4.19 1.60 17.61
C THR A 38 -4.46 3.10 17.75
N THR A 39 -3.89 3.89 16.85
CA THR A 39 -4.09 5.34 16.81
C THR A 39 -5.15 5.69 15.77
N ARG A 40 -6.19 6.40 16.18
CA ARG A 40 -7.19 6.96 15.27
C ARG A 40 -6.67 8.24 14.65
N ILE A 41 -6.75 8.32 13.34
CA ILE A 41 -6.33 9.48 12.53
C ILE A 41 -7.60 10.27 12.18
N LEU A 42 -7.65 11.52 12.59
CA LEU A 42 -8.87 12.34 12.49
C LEU A 42 -8.80 13.43 11.44
N THR A 43 -7.59 13.83 11.04
CA THR A 43 -7.39 14.92 10.08
C THR A 43 -6.48 14.50 8.93
N ARG A 44 -6.56 15.23 7.83
CA ARG A 44 -5.67 15.06 6.68
C ARG A 44 -4.20 15.21 7.06
N GLN A 45 -3.89 16.17 7.92
CA GLN A 45 -2.52 16.41 8.39
C GLN A 45 -2.00 15.23 9.23
N ASP A 46 -2.82 14.72 10.15
CA ASP A 46 -2.47 13.55 10.97
C ASP A 46 -2.24 12.32 10.09
N TYR A 47 -3.03 12.17 9.01
CA TYR A 47 -2.84 11.08 8.06
C TYR A 47 -1.46 11.14 7.40
N PHE A 48 -1.04 12.31 6.89
CA PHE A 48 0.29 12.47 6.31
C PHE A 48 1.40 12.24 7.33
N ASN A 49 1.24 12.76 8.55
CA ASN A 49 2.23 12.56 9.62
C ASN A 49 2.35 11.06 9.95
N ALA A 50 1.24 10.35 10.11
CA ALA A 50 1.24 8.91 10.37
C ALA A 50 1.91 8.12 9.25
N VAL A 51 1.67 8.48 7.98
CA VAL A 51 2.34 7.85 6.83
C VAL A 51 3.84 8.11 6.88
N ILE A 52 4.28 9.35 7.04
CA ILE A 52 5.70 9.73 7.04
C ILE A 52 6.44 9.07 8.21
N GLU A 53 5.89 9.13 9.42
CA GLU A 53 6.46 8.48 10.61
C GLU A 53 6.60 6.98 10.40
N SER A 54 5.56 6.33 9.88
CA SER A 54 5.58 4.88 9.65
C SER A 54 6.58 4.47 8.55
N LEU A 55 6.75 5.28 7.51
CA LEU A 55 7.80 5.10 6.51
C LEU A 55 9.19 5.19 7.15
N GLN A 56 9.43 6.15 8.05
CA GLN A 56 10.71 6.29 8.74
C GLN A 56 11.05 5.11 9.67
N GLU A 57 10.04 4.37 10.14
CA GLU A 57 10.19 3.16 10.95
C GLU A 57 10.52 1.90 10.12
N ALA A 58 10.37 1.96 8.78
CA ALA A 58 10.56 0.83 7.89
C ALA A 58 12.01 0.32 7.85
N ARG A 59 12.20 -1.00 7.83
CA ARG A 59 13.51 -1.66 7.81
C ARG A 59 13.68 -2.63 6.65
N GLU A 60 12.62 -3.30 6.24
CA GLU A 60 12.66 -4.40 5.26
C GLU A 60 11.80 -4.07 4.05
N GLU A 61 10.51 -3.83 4.26
CA GLU A 61 9.56 -3.65 3.18
C GLU A 61 8.43 -2.68 3.53
N VAL A 62 8.01 -1.93 2.51
CA VAL A 62 6.78 -1.13 2.52
C VAL A 62 5.98 -1.46 1.28
N PHE A 63 4.72 -1.82 1.45
CA PHE A 63 3.80 -1.97 0.32
C PHE A 63 2.42 -1.40 0.62
N GLY A 64 1.67 -1.08 -0.42
CA GLY A 64 0.32 -0.57 -0.19
C GLY A 64 -0.46 -0.22 -1.44
N CYS A 65 -1.76 -0.08 -1.23
CA CYS A 65 -2.72 0.42 -2.20
C CYS A 65 -3.01 1.89 -1.92
N ILE A 66 -2.69 2.77 -2.85
CA ILE A 66 -2.83 4.22 -2.68
C ILE A 66 -3.62 4.85 -3.82
N THR A 67 -4.21 6.01 -3.59
CA THR A 67 -4.97 6.70 -4.65
C THR A 67 -4.10 7.31 -5.74
N GLY A 68 -2.85 7.64 -5.47
CA GLY A 68 -1.93 8.25 -6.44
C GLY A 68 -2.38 9.61 -6.99
N ARG A 69 -3.25 10.34 -6.29
CA ARG A 69 -3.73 11.65 -6.75
C ARG A 69 -2.65 12.71 -6.65
N VAL A 70 -2.59 13.56 -7.66
CA VAL A 70 -1.75 14.75 -7.62
C VAL A 70 -2.21 15.66 -6.47
N PRO A 71 -1.28 16.06 -5.58
CA PRO A 71 -1.62 16.88 -4.43
C PRO A 71 -2.06 18.28 -4.85
N LYS A 72 -3.06 18.81 -4.15
CA LYS A 72 -3.54 20.19 -4.33
C LYS A 72 -3.18 21.04 -3.11
N GLY A 73 -2.83 22.29 -3.33
CA GLY A 73 -2.59 23.25 -2.25
C GLY A 73 -1.50 22.81 -1.26
N GLY A 74 -1.82 22.83 0.03
CA GLY A 74 -0.88 22.52 1.13
C GLY A 74 -0.37 21.08 1.17
N ASP A 75 -1.05 20.14 0.50
CA ASP A 75 -0.67 18.72 0.47
C ASP A 75 0.64 18.48 -0.30
N ARG A 76 1.02 19.38 -1.21
CA ARG A 76 2.23 19.24 -2.04
C ARG A 76 3.48 19.04 -1.19
N LYS A 77 3.67 19.88 -0.16
CA LYS A 77 4.81 19.77 0.75
C LYS A 77 4.87 18.42 1.48
N GLN A 78 3.73 17.85 1.80
CA GLN A 78 3.66 16.54 2.47
C GLN A 78 4.00 15.40 1.51
N VAL A 79 3.50 15.48 0.26
CA VAL A 79 3.87 14.50 -0.77
C VAL A 79 5.36 14.58 -1.09
N ASP A 80 5.94 15.77 -1.19
CA ASP A 80 7.39 15.94 -1.38
C ASP A 80 8.19 15.30 -0.24
N LYS A 81 7.73 15.41 1.02
CA LYS A 81 8.34 14.71 2.15
C LYS A 81 8.24 13.19 2.02
N ILE A 82 7.07 12.69 1.59
CA ILE A 82 6.90 11.25 1.33
C ILE A 82 7.90 10.78 0.27
N VAL A 83 7.96 11.46 -0.89
CA VAL A 83 8.88 11.12 -1.98
C VAL A 83 10.34 11.10 -1.50
N ASN A 84 10.76 12.11 -0.74
CA ASN A 84 12.11 12.17 -0.17
C ASN A 84 12.36 11.05 0.85
N THR A 85 11.34 10.65 1.62
CA THR A 85 11.46 9.52 2.56
C THR A 85 11.57 8.21 1.80
N LEU A 86 10.75 7.99 0.76
CA LEU A 86 10.81 6.81 -0.10
C LEU A 86 12.21 6.66 -0.72
N LYS A 87 12.77 7.75 -1.26
CA LYS A 87 14.11 7.76 -1.83
C LYS A 87 15.16 7.29 -0.83
N LYS A 88 15.14 7.82 0.39
CA LYS A 88 16.06 7.38 1.46
C LYS A 88 15.89 5.91 1.83
N LEU A 89 14.64 5.42 1.87
CA LEU A 89 14.37 4.03 2.18
C LEU A 89 14.93 3.10 1.11
N THR A 90 14.67 3.37 -0.16
CA THR A 90 15.15 2.56 -1.27
C THR A 90 16.68 2.60 -1.41
N GLU A 91 17.31 3.76 -1.18
CA GLU A 91 18.77 3.90 -1.10
C GLU A 91 19.39 3.07 0.05
N ASN A 92 18.63 2.84 1.13
CA ASN A 92 19.02 1.99 2.25
C ASN A 92 18.64 0.51 2.09
N GLY A 93 18.17 0.11 0.89
CA GLY A 93 17.83 -1.28 0.58
C GLY A 93 16.44 -1.74 1.02
N VAL A 94 15.58 -0.83 1.51
CA VAL A 94 14.19 -1.15 1.84
C VAL A 94 13.39 -1.31 0.54
N THR A 95 12.68 -2.43 0.40
CA THR A 95 11.80 -2.66 -0.74
C THR A 95 10.52 -1.85 -0.60
N VAL A 96 10.19 -1.06 -1.62
CA VAL A 96 8.96 -0.24 -1.61
C VAL A 96 8.11 -0.54 -2.83
N ARG A 97 6.84 -0.95 -2.62
CA ARG A 97 5.89 -1.35 -3.66
C ARG A 97 4.54 -0.67 -3.50
N TYR A 98 4.03 -0.07 -4.58
CA TYR A 98 2.71 0.55 -4.56
C TYR A 98 1.82 0.11 -5.72
N LEU A 99 0.57 -0.21 -5.40
CA LEU A 99 -0.51 -0.35 -6.38
C LEU A 99 -1.31 0.96 -6.44
N LEU A 100 -1.50 1.46 -7.66
CA LEU A 100 -2.30 2.65 -7.97
C LEU A 100 -3.48 2.26 -8.87
N PRO A 101 -4.60 2.99 -8.80
CA PRO A 101 -5.68 2.85 -9.78
C PRO A 101 -5.17 3.13 -11.20
N LYS A 102 -5.65 2.34 -12.17
CA LYS A 102 -5.30 2.49 -13.59
C LYS A 102 -6.04 3.68 -14.21
N LEU A 103 -5.63 4.90 -13.84
CA LEU A 103 -6.16 6.17 -14.31
C LEU A 103 -5.01 7.07 -14.79
N PRO A 104 -5.10 7.74 -15.96
CA PRO A 104 -3.98 8.52 -16.51
C PRO A 104 -3.49 9.65 -15.59
N ASP A 105 -4.37 10.28 -14.84
CA ASP A 105 -4.04 11.35 -13.87
C ASP A 105 -3.27 10.83 -12.62
N ARG A 106 -3.03 9.50 -12.51
CA ARG A 106 -2.21 8.89 -11.48
C ARG A 106 -0.74 8.70 -11.93
N LEU A 107 -0.46 8.89 -13.21
CA LEU A 107 0.89 8.72 -13.75
C LEU A 107 1.89 9.70 -13.15
N ALA A 108 1.49 10.93 -12.83
CA ALA A 108 2.38 11.90 -12.18
C ALA A 108 2.96 11.41 -10.85
N ILE A 109 2.14 10.83 -9.99
CA ILE A 109 2.59 10.28 -8.70
C ILE A 109 3.37 8.99 -8.91
N GLY A 110 2.91 8.12 -9.81
CA GLY A 110 3.66 6.92 -10.18
C GLY A 110 5.07 7.25 -10.67
N TYR A 111 5.21 8.28 -11.51
CA TYR A 111 6.51 8.78 -11.96
C TYR A 111 7.41 9.21 -10.79
N GLN A 112 6.88 10.06 -9.90
CA GLN A 112 7.64 10.55 -8.75
C GLN A 112 8.11 9.41 -7.83
N TYR A 113 7.23 8.43 -7.58
CA TYR A 113 7.55 7.28 -6.72
C TYR A 113 8.55 6.33 -7.39
N THR A 114 8.40 6.08 -8.70
CA THR A 114 9.37 5.30 -9.46
C THR A 114 10.75 5.98 -9.49
N LYS A 115 10.79 7.30 -9.64
CA LYS A 115 12.06 8.07 -9.53
C LYS A 115 12.67 8.07 -8.14
N ALA A 116 11.87 7.89 -7.10
CA ALA A 116 12.35 7.67 -5.74
C ALA A 116 12.78 6.22 -5.47
N GLY A 117 12.77 5.33 -6.48
CA GLY A 117 13.20 3.93 -6.37
C GLY A 117 12.10 2.95 -5.97
N ALA A 118 10.85 3.39 -5.82
CA ALA A 118 9.75 2.49 -5.54
C ALA A 118 9.28 1.76 -6.81
N GLU A 119 8.86 0.51 -6.65
CA GLU A 119 8.15 -0.23 -7.69
C GLU A 119 6.67 0.19 -7.69
N VAL A 120 6.17 0.59 -8.85
CA VAL A 120 4.79 1.04 -9.00
C VAL A 120 4.07 0.22 -10.06
N ARG A 121 2.89 -0.29 -9.73
CA ARG A 121 1.99 -0.95 -10.68
C ARG A 121 0.59 -0.34 -10.65
N TYR A 122 -0.15 -0.52 -11.74
CA TYR A 122 -1.48 0.03 -11.95
C TYR A 122 -2.52 -1.06 -12.07
N SER A 123 -3.58 -0.95 -11.28
CA SER A 123 -4.62 -1.98 -11.16
C SER A 123 -6.02 -1.45 -11.40
N ASN A 124 -6.88 -2.29 -11.98
CA ASN A 124 -8.32 -2.06 -12.08
C ASN A 124 -9.11 -2.71 -10.91
N CYS A 125 -8.43 -3.18 -9.86
CA CYS A 125 -9.08 -3.82 -8.73
C CYS A 125 -10.04 -2.84 -8.02
N LEU A 126 -11.32 -3.19 -7.97
CA LEU A 126 -12.35 -2.36 -7.32
C LEU A 126 -12.12 -2.18 -5.83
N PHE A 127 -11.48 -3.15 -5.18
CA PHE A 127 -11.13 -3.06 -3.76
C PHE A 127 -10.24 -1.85 -3.46
N MET A 128 -9.36 -1.46 -4.39
CA MET A 128 -8.46 -0.32 -4.22
C MET A 128 -9.17 1.04 -4.26
N ASN A 129 -10.34 1.11 -4.86
CA ASN A 129 -11.09 2.36 -4.94
C ASN A 129 -11.61 2.81 -3.57
N ASP A 130 -11.98 1.83 -2.74
CA ASP A 130 -12.59 2.06 -1.43
C ASP A 130 -11.63 1.80 -0.26
N ASN A 131 -10.57 1.03 -0.49
CA ASN A 131 -9.64 0.64 0.56
C ASN A 131 -8.22 1.11 0.26
N ARG A 132 -7.72 1.97 1.12
CA ARG A 132 -6.39 2.55 1.04
C ARG A 132 -5.60 2.08 2.24
N TYR A 133 -4.48 1.43 1.98
CA TYR A 133 -3.64 0.97 3.07
C TYR A 133 -2.16 1.00 2.69
N MET A 134 -1.35 1.06 3.70
CA MET A 134 0.09 0.88 3.64
C MET A 134 0.48 -0.09 4.75
N VAL A 135 1.29 -1.07 4.43
CA VAL A 135 1.87 -2.03 5.38
C VAL A 135 3.37 -1.78 5.46
N VAL A 136 3.91 -1.82 6.66
CA VAL A 136 5.33 -1.66 6.95
C VAL A 136 5.83 -2.88 7.72
N ASP A 137 6.83 -3.57 7.16
CA ASP A 137 7.54 -4.71 7.75
C ASP A 137 6.57 -5.79 8.31
N ASP A 138 5.49 -6.07 7.61
CA ASP A 138 4.45 -7.05 7.98
C ASP A 138 3.91 -6.93 9.43
N ARG A 139 4.08 -5.77 10.07
CA ARG A 139 3.73 -5.54 11.48
C ARG A 139 2.89 -4.31 11.75
N LEU A 140 2.96 -3.31 10.88
CA LEU A 140 2.28 -2.04 11.05
C LEU A 140 1.42 -1.73 9.82
N VAL A 141 0.17 -1.37 10.05
CA VAL A 141 -0.79 -1.03 9.00
C VAL A 141 -1.29 0.40 9.18
N ILE A 142 -1.25 1.19 8.12
CA ILE A 142 -1.95 2.47 8.01
C ILE A 142 -3.16 2.25 7.11
N LEU A 143 -4.35 2.38 7.68
CA LEU A 143 -5.61 2.32 6.92
C LEU A 143 -6.14 3.72 6.67
N GLY A 144 -6.45 4.02 5.43
CA GLY A 144 -7.19 5.23 5.06
C GLY A 144 -8.65 4.89 4.83
N ILE A 145 -9.55 5.60 5.49
CA ILE A 145 -10.99 5.41 5.34
C ILE A 145 -11.54 6.53 4.46
N PRO A 146 -12.14 6.22 3.30
CA PRO A 146 -12.87 7.22 2.52
C PRO A 146 -14.14 7.65 3.27
N GLU A 147 -14.51 8.91 3.20
CA GLU A 147 -15.76 9.40 3.78
C GLU A 147 -16.99 9.05 2.93
N GLU A 148 -16.77 8.90 1.62
CA GLU A 148 -17.80 8.48 0.64
C GLU A 148 -17.29 7.34 -0.23
N LYS A 149 -18.21 6.55 -0.78
CA LYS A 149 -17.88 5.52 -1.76
C LYS A 149 -17.28 6.15 -3.03
N GLY A 150 -16.17 5.58 -3.47
CA GLY A 150 -15.47 6.02 -4.67
C GLY A 150 -14.37 7.05 -4.40
N GLU A 151 -13.63 7.36 -5.45
CA GLU A 151 -12.36 8.09 -5.37
C GLU A 151 -12.47 9.62 -5.21
N LYS A 152 -13.64 10.19 -5.01
CA LYS A 152 -13.82 11.64 -5.16
C LYS A 152 -13.10 12.47 -4.10
N GLU A 153 -12.84 11.91 -2.92
CA GLU A 153 -12.22 12.66 -1.83
C GLU A 153 -10.84 12.16 -1.39
N PRO A 154 -9.93 13.07 -1.00
CA PRO A 154 -8.66 12.69 -0.40
C PRO A 154 -8.89 12.03 0.96
N THR A 155 -8.06 11.06 1.32
CA THR A 155 -8.11 10.41 2.64
C THR A 155 -7.86 11.43 3.75
N LYS A 156 -8.82 11.59 4.63
CA LYS A 156 -8.77 12.52 5.79
C LYS A 156 -8.67 11.77 7.10
N LYS A 157 -9.29 10.61 7.19
CA LYS A 157 -9.41 9.79 8.41
C LYS A 157 -8.81 8.40 8.21
N GLY A 158 -8.46 7.77 9.29
CA GLY A 158 -7.88 6.42 9.22
C GLY A 158 -7.45 5.88 10.56
N TYR A 159 -6.67 4.82 10.50
CA TYR A 159 -6.09 4.18 11.66
C TYR A 159 -4.64 3.77 11.42
N LYS A 160 -3.78 3.98 12.42
CA LYS A 160 -2.46 3.35 12.52
C LYS A 160 -2.62 2.13 13.43
N VAL A 161 -2.46 0.92 12.89
CA VAL A 161 -2.77 -0.34 13.58
C VAL A 161 -1.53 -1.22 13.60
N PRO A 162 -0.86 -1.39 14.74
CA PRO A 162 0.21 -2.37 14.89
C PRO A 162 -0.39 -3.78 15.04
N SER A 163 -0.50 -4.50 13.92
CA SER A 163 -1.11 -5.83 13.87
C SER A 163 -0.50 -6.69 12.76
N GLU A 164 0.29 -7.69 13.13
CA GLU A 164 0.84 -8.69 12.22
C GLU A 164 -0.27 -9.49 11.49
N GLY A 165 -1.36 -9.81 12.19
CA GLY A 165 -2.47 -10.55 11.59
C GLY A 165 -3.18 -9.76 10.49
N LEU A 166 -3.44 -8.45 10.72
CA LEU A 166 -4.02 -7.58 9.70
C LEU A 166 -3.02 -7.33 8.56
N ALA A 167 -1.74 -7.11 8.88
CA ALA A 167 -0.69 -6.96 7.89
C ALA A 167 -0.66 -8.17 6.93
N ARG A 168 -0.69 -9.40 7.47
CA ARG A 168 -0.71 -10.64 6.68
C ARG A 168 -1.91 -10.73 5.74
N ILE A 169 -3.12 -10.43 6.21
CA ILE A 169 -4.33 -10.44 5.37
C ILE A 169 -4.18 -9.46 4.20
N LEU A 170 -3.66 -8.25 4.47
CA LEU A 170 -3.47 -7.24 3.45
C LEU A 170 -2.30 -7.57 2.51
N SER A 171 -1.27 -8.26 3.01
CA SER A 171 -0.16 -8.79 2.23
C SER A 171 -0.65 -9.82 1.20
N GLU A 172 -1.43 -10.80 1.61
CA GLU A 172 -2.02 -11.80 0.72
C GLU A 172 -2.84 -11.14 -0.41
N HIS A 173 -3.69 -10.18 -0.06
CA HIS A 173 -4.46 -9.43 -1.06
C HIS A 173 -3.54 -8.64 -2.00
N PHE A 174 -2.53 -7.93 -1.45
CA PHE A 174 -1.62 -7.11 -2.24
C PHE A 174 -0.87 -7.95 -3.27
N TYR A 175 -0.23 -9.04 -2.86
CA TYR A 175 0.58 -9.87 -3.75
C TYR A 175 -0.25 -10.63 -4.77
N THR A 176 -1.47 -11.05 -4.44
CA THR A 176 -2.42 -11.61 -5.42
C THR A 176 -2.71 -10.60 -6.55
N CYS A 177 -2.87 -9.32 -6.20
CA CYS A 177 -3.08 -8.28 -7.21
C CYS A 177 -1.77 -7.86 -7.90
N TRP A 178 -0.62 -7.95 -7.22
CA TRP A 178 0.64 -7.39 -7.69
C TRP A 178 1.11 -8.02 -9.01
N GLU A 179 1.13 -9.33 -9.09
CA GLU A 179 1.76 -10.05 -10.21
C GLU A 179 1.06 -9.83 -11.57
N HIS A 180 -0.24 -9.58 -11.55
CA HIS A 180 -1.08 -9.49 -12.76
C HIS A 180 -1.32 -8.05 -13.22
N ASN A 181 -0.65 -7.07 -12.63
CA ASN A 181 -0.88 -5.66 -12.90
C ASN A 181 0.30 -4.99 -13.62
N MET A 182 -0.02 -4.01 -14.44
CA MET A 182 0.93 -3.29 -15.28
C MET A 182 1.92 -2.48 -14.45
N THR A 183 3.19 -2.54 -14.80
CA THR A 183 4.22 -1.63 -14.29
C THR A 183 3.96 -0.19 -14.74
N TYR A 184 4.60 0.78 -14.07
CA TYR A 184 4.55 2.19 -14.49
C TYR A 184 4.90 2.36 -15.99
N LYS A 185 5.97 1.70 -16.46
CA LYS A 185 6.42 1.83 -17.85
C LYS A 185 5.40 1.23 -18.84
N GLU A 186 4.85 0.07 -18.55
CA GLU A 186 3.83 -0.56 -19.40
C GLU A 186 2.57 0.29 -19.49
N TYR A 187 2.10 0.83 -18.35
CA TYR A 187 0.92 1.68 -18.36
C TYR A 187 1.15 3.03 -19.07
N LEU A 188 2.29 3.67 -18.85
CA LEU A 188 2.66 4.88 -19.61
C LEU A 188 2.71 4.58 -21.10
N THR A 189 3.27 3.45 -21.52
CA THR A 189 3.32 3.01 -22.92
C THR A 189 1.91 2.84 -23.51
N GLU A 190 1.00 2.22 -22.76
CA GLU A 190 -0.39 2.07 -23.18
C GLU A 190 -1.06 3.42 -23.39
N VAL A 191 -0.91 4.37 -22.45
CA VAL A 191 -1.50 5.70 -22.54
C VAL A 191 -0.92 6.50 -23.72
N VAL A 192 0.39 6.42 -23.95
CA VAL A 192 1.05 7.07 -25.11
C VAL A 192 0.52 6.51 -26.44
N LYS A 193 0.32 5.19 -26.52
CA LYS A 193 -0.23 4.54 -27.73
C LYS A 193 -1.67 4.94 -28.03
N GLN A 194 -2.46 5.15 -27.00
CA GLN A 194 -3.90 5.50 -27.13
C GLN A 194 -4.14 6.98 -27.42
N THR A 195 -3.10 7.82 -27.35
CA THR A 195 -3.22 9.26 -27.44
C THR A 195 -2.49 9.79 -28.70
N ASN A 196 -3.18 10.60 -29.50
CA ASN A 196 -2.58 11.26 -30.68
C ASN A 196 -1.91 12.62 -30.34
N ALA A 197 -1.75 12.95 -29.05
CA ALA A 197 -1.11 14.19 -28.63
C ALA A 197 0.40 14.16 -28.85
N SER A 198 1.00 15.31 -29.15
CA SER A 198 2.45 15.40 -29.25
C SER A 198 3.13 15.11 -27.90
N PRO A 199 4.32 14.47 -27.92
CA PRO A 199 5.03 14.09 -26.67
C PRO A 199 5.17 15.22 -25.63
N PRO A 200 5.49 16.49 -26.00
CA PRO A 200 5.59 17.56 -25.00
C PRO A 200 4.28 17.89 -24.31
N ILE A 201 3.17 17.88 -25.07
CA ILE A 201 1.82 18.16 -24.55
C ILE A 201 1.42 17.03 -23.59
N LEU A 202 1.57 15.79 -24.04
CA LEU A 202 1.20 14.62 -23.27
C LEU A 202 2.03 14.51 -21.97
N ALA A 203 3.34 14.72 -22.03
CA ALA A 203 4.20 14.73 -20.85
C ALA A 203 3.76 15.77 -19.81
N LYS A 204 3.39 16.97 -20.27
CA LYS A 204 2.90 18.04 -19.40
C LYS A 204 1.54 17.68 -18.76
N GLU A 205 0.61 17.11 -19.52
CA GLU A 205 -0.71 16.71 -19.01
C GLU A 205 -0.60 15.55 -18.00
N LEU A 206 0.23 14.57 -18.31
CA LEU A 206 0.45 13.42 -17.42
C LEU A 206 1.37 13.72 -16.24
N GLY A 207 2.12 14.84 -16.26
CA GLY A 207 3.09 15.19 -15.22
C GLY A 207 4.29 14.25 -15.15
N VAL A 208 4.74 13.75 -16.30
CA VAL A 208 5.86 12.81 -16.45
C VAL A 208 7.01 13.41 -17.26
N SER A 209 8.12 12.68 -17.44
CA SER A 209 9.26 13.13 -18.25
C SER A 209 8.92 13.18 -19.73
N GLU A 210 9.22 14.30 -20.38
CA GLU A 210 9.10 14.43 -21.83
C GLU A 210 10.02 13.46 -22.58
N GLU A 211 11.23 13.22 -22.05
CA GLU A 211 12.18 12.28 -22.64
C GLU A 211 11.64 10.84 -22.62
N GLU A 212 11.01 10.43 -21.51
CA GLU A 212 10.37 9.11 -21.43
C GLU A 212 9.23 8.97 -22.43
N VAL A 213 8.39 9.97 -22.58
CA VAL A 213 7.28 9.96 -23.56
C VAL A 213 7.82 9.93 -24.98
N LYS A 214 8.85 10.73 -25.31
CA LYS A 214 9.50 10.74 -26.64
C LYS A 214 10.11 9.38 -26.97
N LYS A 215 10.80 8.76 -26.02
CA LYS A 215 11.40 7.45 -26.20
C LYS A 215 10.36 6.38 -26.51
N ILE A 216 9.28 6.33 -25.73
CA ILE A 216 8.17 5.41 -25.93
C ILE A 216 7.48 5.64 -27.28
N ALA A 217 7.25 6.91 -27.66
CA ALA A 217 6.66 7.23 -28.95
C ALA A 217 7.53 6.79 -30.13
N ALA A 218 8.86 6.95 -30.04
CA ALA A 218 9.80 6.50 -31.05
C ALA A 218 9.86 4.96 -31.15
N GLU A 219 9.89 4.24 -30.01
CA GLU A 219 9.84 2.78 -29.97
C GLU A 219 8.57 2.22 -30.63
N ASN A 220 7.41 2.90 -30.45
CA ASN A 220 6.15 2.52 -31.08
C ASN A 220 6.13 2.71 -32.60
N LEU A 221 6.82 3.74 -33.13
CA LEU A 221 6.92 3.99 -34.57
C LEU A 221 7.86 3.00 -35.27
N SER A 222 8.83 2.44 -34.55
CA SER A 222 9.80 1.47 -35.09
C SER A 222 9.33 0.01 -35.04
N SER A 223 8.24 -0.28 -34.32
CA SER A 223 7.66 -1.63 -34.28
C SER A 223 6.71 -1.81 -35.46
N PRO A 224 7.01 -2.71 -36.46
CA PRO A 224 6.07 -2.96 -37.54
C PRO A 224 4.76 -3.50 -36.96
N VAL A 225 3.65 -2.95 -37.43
CA VAL A 225 2.30 -3.46 -37.16
C VAL A 225 2.24 -4.86 -37.79
N THR A 226 2.50 -5.89 -36.99
CA THR A 226 2.13 -7.25 -37.38
C THR A 226 0.61 -7.32 -37.25
N GLY A 227 -0.06 -7.07 -38.40
CA GLY A 227 -1.50 -7.30 -38.49
C GLY A 227 -1.79 -8.78 -38.25
N PRO A 228 -2.96 -9.11 -37.72
CA PRO A 228 -3.38 -10.50 -37.63
C PRO A 228 -3.65 -11.01 -39.06
N ASP A 229 -2.95 -12.09 -39.45
CA ASP A 229 -3.32 -12.95 -40.56
C ASP A 229 -4.53 -13.81 -40.19
#